data_ec4edb9b95e5f5246f692db23d8ad221
#
_entry.id   ec4edb9b95e5f5246f692db23d8ad221
#
_cell.length_a   1.000
_cell.length_b   1.000
_cell.length_c   1.000
_cell.angle_alpha   90.00
_cell.angle_beta   90.00
_cell.angle_gamma   90.00
#
_symmetry.space_group_name_H-M   'P 1'
#
loop_
_entity.id
_entity.type
_entity.pdbx_description
1 polymer ?
#
loop_
_entity_poly.entity_id
_entity_poly.type
_entity_poly.pdbx_seq_one_letter_code
_entity_poly.pdbx_strand_id
1 'polypeptide(L)'
;VTLPPAFGSAYVGETFACSLCANNELPTTNSTKKVASVRILAEMQTPSQVFPLDLKPAEQDDEKHDESLPKAGEGLDYGQSLQKIVQFDLKEEGNHILAVSVSYTETLLADTHDALATTHTASGGRVRTFRKLYQFIAQPCLSVRTKASELAPAEVDNKSLGPYGKTRLLRFALEAQLENVGDG
;
A
#
# COMPACT_ATOMS: atom_id res chain seq x y z
N VAL A 1 -17.54 -4.70 -2.59
CA VAL A 1 -16.11 -5.08 -2.58
C VAL A 1 -16.02 -6.39 -1.84
N THR A 2 -15.76 -7.46 -2.56
CA THR A 2 -15.45 -8.77 -1.99
C THR A 2 -13.94 -8.86 -1.88
N LEU A 3 -13.43 -8.92 -0.64
CA LEU A 3 -12.05 -9.31 -0.40
C LEU A 3 -11.94 -10.83 -0.44
N PRO A 4 -10.79 -11.36 -0.84
CA PRO A 4 -10.49 -12.75 -0.56
C PRO A 4 -10.60 -13.00 0.96
N PRO A 5 -11.13 -14.15 1.39
CA PRO A 5 -11.42 -14.43 2.80
C PRO A 5 -10.18 -14.49 3.71
N ALA A 6 -9.00 -14.51 3.13
CA ALA A 6 -7.73 -14.39 3.85
C ALA A 6 -6.68 -13.70 2.97
N PHE A 7 -5.91 -12.78 3.53
CA PHE A 7 -4.72 -12.21 2.90
C PHE A 7 -3.52 -13.18 2.97
N GLY A 8 -3.70 -14.44 3.27
CA GLY A 8 -2.61 -15.34 3.53
C GLY A 8 -1.81 -14.95 4.79
N SER A 9 -0.70 -15.61 5.02
CA SER A 9 0.26 -15.21 6.05
C SER A 9 1.09 -14.03 5.54
N ALA A 10 1.18 -12.96 6.32
CA ALA A 10 2.04 -11.83 6.07
C ALA A 10 3.23 -11.89 7.03
N TYR A 11 4.45 -11.66 6.52
CA TYR A 11 5.66 -11.76 7.34
C TYR A 11 6.42 -10.44 7.36
N VAL A 12 7.05 -10.16 8.50
CA VAL A 12 7.96 -9.03 8.63
C VAL A 12 9.14 -9.19 7.69
N GLY A 13 9.47 -8.13 6.93
CA GLY A 13 10.49 -8.16 5.88
C GLY A 13 9.93 -8.33 4.47
N GLU A 14 8.64 -8.64 4.33
CA GLU A 14 7.98 -8.72 3.03
C GLU A 14 7.36 -7.38 2.62
N THR A 15 7.15 -7.22 1.31
CA THR A 15 6.38 -6.10 0.77
C THR A 15 4.94 -6.55 0.57
N PHE A 16 4.03 -6.00 1.37
CA PHE A 16 2.60 -6.12 1.14
C PHE A 16 2.22 -5.40 -0.15
N ALA A 17 1.57 -6.08 -1.08
CA ALA A 17 1.10 -5.50 -2.31
C ALA A 17 -0.35 -5.90 -2.60
N CYS A 18 -1.18 -4.92 -3.00
CA CYS A 18 -2.54 -5.19 -3.45
C CYS A 18 -3.02 -4.17 -4.48
N SER A 19 -4.03 -4.56 -5.26
CA SER A 19 -4.73 -3.67 -6.18
C SER A 19 -6.04 -3.20 -5.55
N LEU A 20 -6.29 -1.90 -5.60
CA LEU A 20 -7.54 -1.27 -5.21
C LEU A 20 -8.30 -0.88 -6.47
N CYS A 21 -9.57 -1.28 -6.55
CA CYS A 21 -10.41 -1.02 -7.71
C CYS A 21 -11.74 -0.37 -7.26
N ALA A 22 -12.06 0.79 -7.83
CA ALA A 22 -13.35 1.45 -7.68
C ALA A 22 -14.12 1.33 -9.00
N ASN A 23 -15.20 0.55 -9.03
CA ASN A 23 -16.01 0.30 -10.22
C ASN A 23 -17.27 1.14 -10.19
N ASN A 24 -17.64 1.71 -11.34
CA ASN A 24 -18.96 2.30 -11.52
C ASN A 24 -19.93 1.24 -12.07
N GLU A 25 -20.80 0.73 -11.20
CA GLU A 25 -21.80 -0.30 -11.52
C GLU A 25 -23.22 0.29 -11.72
N LEU A 26 -23.32 1.60 -11.99
CA LEU A 26 -24.63 2.19 -12.32
C LEU A 26 -25.20 1.55 -13.60
N PRO A 27 -26.51 1.32 -13.68
CA PRO A 27 -27.11 0.77 -14.90
C PRO A 27 -27.03 1.78 -16.05
N THR A 28 -26.77 1.28 -17.28
CA THR A 28 -26.69 2.12 -18.50
C THR A 28 -28.05 2.66 -18.91
N THR A 29 -29.14 1.92 -18.63
CA THR A 29 -30.50 2.27 -18.99
C THR A 29 -31.18 3.05 -17.88
N ASN A 30 -31.63 4.28 -18.18
CA ASN A 30 -32.35 5.16 -17.26
C ASN A 30 -31.58 5.58 -16.00
N SER A 31 -30.26 5.64 -16.07
CA SER A 31 -29.50 6.19 -14.97
C SER A 31 -29.65 7.71 -14.95
N THR A 32 -30.40 8.21 -13.97
CA THR A 32 -30.50 9.65 -13.67
C THR A 32 -29.30 10.16 -12.88
N LYS A 33 -28.24 9.33 -12.74
CA LYS A 33 -27.08 9.63 -11.92
C LYS A 33 -25.80 9.50 -12.74
N LYS A 34 -24.88 10.44 -12.51
CA LYS A 34 -23.53 10.42 -13.03
C LYS A 34 -22.52 10.47 -11.89
N VAL A 35 -21.43 9.68 -12.03
CA VAL A 35 -20.32 9.66 -11.09
C VAL A 35 -19.17 10.48 -11.66
N ALA A 36 -18.63 11.40 -10.87
CA ALA A 36 -17.48 12.22 -11.22
C ALA A 36 -16.50 12.34 -10.06
N SER A 37 -15.30 12.81 -10.34
CA SER A 37 -14.26 13.13 -9.34
C SER A 37 -13.95 11.98 -8.38
N VAL A 38 -13.83 10.75 -8.91
CA VAL A 38 -13.51 9.57 -8.09
C VAL A 38 -12.07 9.66 -7.59
N ARG A 39 -11.88 9.50 -6.28
CA ARG A 39 -10.58 9.48 -5.62
C ARG A 39 -10.49 8.31 -4.67
N ILE A 40 -9.36 7.61 -4.71
CA ILE A 40 -9.00 6.55 -3.77
C ILE A 40 -7.83 7.06 -2.94
N LEU A 41 -7.95 7.00 -1.63
CA LEU A 41 -6.89 7.27 -0.66
C LEU A 41 -6.71 6.02 0.21
N ALA A 42 -5.49 5.72 0.58
CA ALA A 42 -5.19 4.62 1.48
C ALA A 42 -4.15 5.01 2.52
N GLU A 43 -4.24 4.40 3.68
CA GLU A 43 -3.27 4.51 4.75
C GLU A 43 -3.03 3.13 5.38
N MET A 44 -1.80 2.86 5.78
CA MET A 44 -1.44 1.69 6.55
C MET A 44 -1.25 2.07 8.01
N GLN A 45 -2.01 1.43 8.88
CA GLN A 45 -1.84 1.56 10.32
C GLN A 45 -1.03 0.37 10.81
N THR A 46 0.14 0.63 11.34
CA THR A 46 1.01 -0.36 11.99
C THR A 46 0.81 -0.30 13.52
N PRO A 47 1.36 -1.23 14.29
CA PRO A 47 1.28 -1.15 15.74
C PRO A 47 1.80 0.15 16.34
N SER A 48 2.81 0.78 15.73
CA SER A 48 3.44 2.00 16.25
C SER A 48 2.91 3.30 15.64
N GLN A 49 2.49 3.31 14.36
CA GLN A 49 2.17 4.55 13.65
C GLN A 49 1.26 4.34 12.44
N VAL A 50 0.84 5.46 11.84
CA VAL A 50 0.00 5.49 10.64
C VAL A 50 0.77 6.11 9.47
N PHE A 51 0.79 5.43 8.33
CA PHE A 51 1.45 5.87 7.11
C PHE A 51 0.43 6.17 6.01
N PRO A 52 0.38 7.38 5.47
CA PRO A 52 -0.32 7.62 4.21
C PRO A 52 0.40 6.87 3.09
N LEU A 53 -0.37 6.26 2.17
CA LEU A 53 0.18 5.47 1.08
C LEU A 53 0.11 6.22 -0.25
N ASP A 54 1.23 6.26 -0.95
CA ASP A 54 1.25 6.74 -2.33
C ASP A 54 0.73 5.64 -3.25
N LEU A 55 -0.41 5.90 -3.88
CA LEU A 55 -1.07 4.97 -4.76
C LEU A 55 -0.57 5.15 -6.20
N LYS A 56 0.12 4.13 -6.72
CA LYS A 56 0.55 4.11 -8.11
C LYS A 56 -0.63 3.77 -9.03
N PRO A 57 -0.71 4.36 -10.25
CA PRO A 57 -1.65 3.85 -11.26
C PRO A 57 -1.29 2.39 -11.56
N ALA A 58 -2.29 1.56 -11.83
CA ALA A 58 -2.04 0.24 -12.37
C ALA A 58 -1.55 0.45 -13.81
N GLU A 59 -0.24 0.25 -14.06
CA GLU A 59 0.30 0.22 -15.41
C GLU A 59 -0.25 -1.04 -16.09
N GLN A 60 -1.00 -0.86 -17.15
CA GLN A 60 -1.28 -1.95 -18.07
C GLN A 60 -0.06 -2.06 -18.97
N ASP A 61 0.61 -3.21 -18.93
CA ASP A 61 1.64 -3.62 -19.89
C ASP A 61 1.00 -3.79 -21.29
N ASP A 62 0.75 -2.68 -21.96
CA ASP A 62 0.51 -2.69 -23.40
C ASP A 62 0.83 -1.31 -23.96
N GLU A 63 1.75 -1.25 -24.91
CA GLU A 63 2.21 -0.11 -25.71
C GLU A 63 1.10 0.55 -26.57
N LYS A 64 -0.11 0.65 -26.08
CA LYS A 64 -1.16 1.46 -26.69
C LYS A 64 -1.56 2.54 -25.72
N HIS A 65 -1.12 3.75 -26.01
CA HIS A 65 -1.68 4.98 -25.50
C HIS A 65 -3.20 5.00 -25.80
N ASP A 66 -3.97 4.33 -24.97
CA ASP A 66 -5.40 4.50 -24.95
C ASP A 66 -5.69 5.69 -24.03
N GLU A 67 -6.00 6.83 -24.63
CA GLU A 67 -6.39 8.08 -23.95
C GLU A 67 -7.66 7.92 -23.08
N SER A 68 -8.23 6.72 -22.99
CA SER A 68 -9.51 6.43 -22.35
C SER A 68 -9.42 6.07 -20.85
N LEU A 69 -8.22 6.01 -20.25
CA LEU A 69 -8.10 5.76 -18.81
C LEU A 69 -8.46 7.00 -17.99
N PRO A 70 -9.46 6.92 -17.09
CA PRO A 70 -9.87 8.06 -16.29
C PRO A 70 -8.74 8.53 -15.38
N LYS A 71 -8.29 9.77 -15.56
CA LYS A 71 -7.32 10.43 -14.68
C LYS A 71 -7.99 10.71 -13.34
N ALA A 72 -7.17 10.74 -12.26
CA ALA A 72 -7.66 11.05 -10.93
C ALA A 72 -8.40 12.41 -10.95
N GLY A 73 -9.71 12.39 -10.65
CA GLY A 73 -10.57 13.57 -10.69
C GLY A 73 -11.51 13.66 -11.89
N GLU A 74 -11.37 12.79 -12.90
CA GLU A 74 -12.31 12.68 -14.02
C GLU A 74 -13.56 11.87 -13.62
N GLY A 75 -14.60 11.96 -14.47
CA GLY A 75 -15.80 11.13 -14.34
C GLY A 75 -15.46 9.67 -14.61
N LEU A 76 -16.17 8.79 -13.94
CA LEU A 76 -16.11 7.37 -14.18
C LEU A 76 -17.41 6.97 -14.89
N ASP A 77 -17.34 6.62 -16.17
CA ASP A 77 -18.48 6.19 -16.93
C ASP A 77 -18.94 4.79 -16.49
N TYR A 78 -20.11 4.39 -16.92
CA TYR A 78 -20.66 3.07 -16.62
C TYR A 78 -19.70 1.95 -17.06
N GLY A 79 -19.48 1.00 -16.16
CA GLY A 79 -18.59 -0.14 -16.38
C GLY A 79 -17.09 0.20 -16.32
N GLN A 80 -16.73 1.47 -16.21
CA GLN A 80 -15.35 1.87 -16.01
C GLN A 80 -14.88 1.66 -14.57
N SER A 81 -13.59 1.44 -14.40
CA SER A 81 -12.96 1.27 -13.10
C SER A 81 -11.70 2.11 -12.97
N LEU A 82 -11.54 2.71 -11.78
CA LEU A 82 -10.29 3.34 -11.38
C LEU A 82 -9.49 2.34 -10.55
N GLN A 83 -8.29 1.99 -11.03
CA GLN A 83 -7.40 1.05 -10.35
C GLN A 83 -6.17 1.74 -9.81
N LYS A 84 -5.73 1.33 -8.61
CA LYS A 84 -4.54 1.81 -7.95
C LYS A 84 -3.80 0.64 -7.30
N ILE A 85 -2.47 0.70 -7.30
CA ILE A 85 -1.62 -0.30 -6.65
C ILE A 85 -1.10 0.28 -5.33
N VAL A 86 -1.24 -0.52 -4.29
CA VAL A 86 -0.65 -0.30 -2.97
C VAL A 86 0.59 -1.16 -2.84
N GLN A 87 1.66 -0.59 -2.31
CA GLN A 87 2.87 -1.30 -1.88
C GLN A 87 3.30 -0.75 -0.52
N PHE A 88 3.62 -1.64 0.41
CA PHE A 88 4.05 -1.27 1.75
C PHE A 88 4.98 -2.33 2.34
N ASP A 89 6.15 -1.93 2.81
CA ASP A 89 7.12 -2.85 3.44
C ASP A 89 6.73 -3.10 4.89
N LEU A 90 6.52 -4.37 5.25
CA LEU A 90 6.16 -4.79 6.60
C LEU A 90 7.42 -4.83 7.48
N LYS A 91 7.58 -3.86 8.35
CA LYS A 91 8.75 -3.71 9.24
C LYS A 91 8.49 -4.06 10.69
N GLU A 92 7.23 -4.20 11.07
CA GLU A 92 6.80 -4.45 12.44
C GLU A 92 5.95 -5.71 12.51
N GLU A 93 6.11 -6.48 13.56
CA GLU A 93 5.20 -7.59 13.86
C GLU A 93 3.90 -7.07 14.50
N GLY A 94 2.82 -7.81 14.31
CA GLY A 94 1.54 -7.54 14.95
C GLY A 94 0.47 -7.07 14.00
N ASN A 95 -0.52 -6.39 14.55
CA ASN A 95 -1.74 -6.04 13.84
C ASN A 95 -1.54 -4.86 12.90
N HIS A 96 -1.86 -5.06 11.62
CA HIS A 96 -1.84 -4.04 10.59
C HIS A 96 -3.24 -3.81 10.06
N ILE A 97 -3.57 -2.55 9.73
CA ILE A 97 -4.85 -2.18 9.15
C ILE A 97 -4.62 -1.33 7.89
N LEU A 98 -4.99 -1.86 6.74
CA LEU A 98 -5.11 -1.07 5.53
C LEU A 98 -6.47 -0.36 5.55
N ALA A 99 -6.46 0.95 5.68
CA ALA A 99 -7.67 1.77 5.63
C ALA A 99 -7.78 2.44 4.25
N VAL A 100 -8.83 2.13 3.52
CA VAL A 100 -9.09 2.64 2.17
C VAL A 100 -10.29 3.56 2.23
N SER A 101 -10.13 4.80 1.76
CA SER A 101 -11.17 5.80 1.65
C SER A 101 -11.43 6.10 0.18
N VAL A 102 -12.69 6.02 -0.23
CA VAL A 102 -13.11 6.38 -1.59
C VAL A 102 -14.08 7.54 -1.50
N SER A 103 -13.81 8.60 -2.26
CA SER A 103 -14.71 9.74 -2.41
C SER A 103 -15.06 9.95 -3.88
N TYR A 104 -16.30 10.32 -4.14
CA TYR A 104 -16.80 10.63 -5.47
C TYR A 104 -17.93 11.65 -5.41
N THR A 105 -18.20 12.31 -6.53
CA THR A 105 -19.30 13.25 -6.68
C THR A 105 -20.42 12.58 -7.45
N GLU A 106 -21.61 12.49 -6.84
CA GLU A 106 -22.85 12.03 -7.45
C GLU A 106 -23.62 13.25 -7.99
N THR A 107 -23.88 13.29 -9.28
CA THR A 107 -24.69 14.33 -9.94
C THR A 107 -25.98 13.71 -10.44
N LEU A 108 -27.10 14.34 -10.17
CA LEU A 108 -28.39 13.95 -10.73
C LEU A 108 -28.54 14.62 -12.11
N LEU A 109 -28.83 13.81 -13.13
CA LEU A 109 -29.23 14.29 -14.44
C LEU A 109 -30.75 14.59 -14.37
N ALA A 110 -31.12 15.84 -14.57
CA ALA A 110 -32.52 16.19 -14.67
C ALA A 110 -33.12 15.57 -15.94
N ASP A 111 -34.21 14.81 -15.82
CA ASP A 111 -35.01 14.35 -16.97
C ASP A 111 -35.64 15.58 -17.61
N THR A 112 -35.05 16.07 -18.70
CA THR A 112 -35.67 17.12 -19.51
C THR A 112 -36.74 16.51 -20.41
N HIS A 113 -37.90 16.26 -19.86
CA HIS A 113 -39.11 16.05 -20.66
C HIS A 113 -39.70 17.36 -21.26
N ASP A 114 -39.02 18.49 -21.03
CA ASP A 114 -39.45 19.78 -21.57
C ASP A 114 -38.53 20.21 -22.72
N ALA A 115 -38.96 19.99 -23.94
CA ALA A 115 -38.24 20.28 -25.18
C ALA A 115 -37.96 21.79 -25.46
N LEU A 116 -38.18 22.66 -24.49
CA LEU A 116 -38.00 24.12 -24.63
C LEU A 116 -36.96 24.73 -23.66
N ALA A 117 -36.35 23.99 -22.75
CA ALA A 117 -35.38 24.56 -21.81
C ALA A 117 -33.93 24.29 -22.27
N THR A 118 -33.32 25.27 -22.94
CA THR A 118 -31.95 25.25 -23.44
C THR A 118 -30.91 25.52 -22.33
N THR A 119 -31.22 25.30 -21.07
CA THR A 119 -30.28 25.47 -19.96
C THR A 119 -30.19 24.21 -19.13
N HIS A 120 -29.15 23.42 -19.37
CA HIS A 120 -28.72 22.34 -18.47
C HIS A 120 -28.25 22.97 -17.14
N THR A 121 -29.17 23.22 -16.22
CA THR A 121 -28.79 23.47 -14.81
C THR A 121 -28.36 22.14 -14.21
N ALA A 122 -27.05 21.89 -14.21
CA ALA A 122 -26.48 20.82 -13.44
C ALA A 122 -26.84 21.05 -11.97
N SER A 123 -27.75 20.24 -11.43
CA SER A 123 -28.02 20.23 -10.01
C SER A 123 -26.74 19.90 -9.28
N GLY A 124 -26.33 20.71 -8.32
CA GLY A 124 -25.05 20.61 -7.61
C GLY A 124 -24.75 19.17 -7.19
N GLY A 125 -23.56 18.69 -7.55
CA GLY A 125 -23.13 17.35 -7.24
C GLY A 125 -23.01 17.12 -5.72
N ARG A 126 -23.46 15.97 -5.24
CA ARG A 126 -23.30 15.56 -3.85
C ARG A 126 -22.05 14.71 -3.69
N VAL A 127 -21.11 15.15 -2.84
CA VAL A 127 -19.93 14.36 -2.49
C VAL A 127 -20.33 13.20 -1.58
N ARG A 128 -19.91 12.01 -1.96
CA ARG A 128 -20.05 10.77 -1.18
C ARG A 128 -18.68 10.28 -0.79
N THR A 129 -18.53 9.82 0.43
CA THR A 129 -17.28 9.23 0.93
C THR A 129 -17.63 7.98 1.73
N PHE A 130 -16.87 6.92 1.52
CA PHE A 130 -16.92 5.73 2.37
C PHE A 130 -15.51 5.25 2.68
N ARG A 131 -15.36 4.56 3.80
CA ARG A 131 -14.08 4.00 4.27
C ARG A 131 -14.25 2.52 4.57
N LYS A 132 -13.26 1.73 4.16
CA LYS A 132 -13.14 0.30 4.44
C LYS A 132 -11.84 0.04 5.16
N LEU A 133 -11.89 -0.87 6.12
CA LEU A 133 -10.75 -1.29 6.92
C LEU A 133 -10.48 -2.77 6.65
N TYR A 134 -9.23 -3.12 6.39
CA TYR A 134 -8.75 -4.47 6.13
C TYR A 134 -7.65 -4.78 7.10
N GLN A 135 -7.91 -5.71 8.01
CA GLN A 135 -7.01 -6.06 9.09
C GLN A 135 -6.31 -7.37 8.78
N PHE A 136 -5.01 -7.42 9.04
CA PHE A 136 -4.19 -8.62 8.96
C PHE A 136 -3.09 -8.58 10.02
N ILE A 137 -2.43 -9.70 10.25
CA ILE A 137 -1.35 -9.81 11.23
C ILE A 137 -0.06 -10.11 10.47
N ALA A 138 0.97 -9.28 10.67
CA ALA A 138 2.31 -9.58 10.24
C ALA A 138 3.04 -10.39 11.32
N GLN A 139 3.54 -11.55 10.94
CA GLN A 139 4.23 -12.49 11.83
C GLN A 139 5.74 -12.43 11.61
N PRO A 140 6.57 -12.73 12.61
CA PRO A 140 7.98 -12.93 12.40
C PRO A 140 8.20 -14.23 11.62
N CYS A 141 9.00 -14.20 10.54
CA CYS A 141 9.38 -15.41 9.83
C CYS A 141 10.72 -15.96 10.30
N LEU A 142 11.54 -15.13 10.95
CA LEU A 142 12.90 -15.45 11.34
C LEU A 142 13.18 -15.00 12.78
N SER A 143 13.60 -15.94 13.62
CA SER A 143 14.15 -15.63 14.95
C SER A 143 15.68 -15.61 14.87
N VAL A 144 16.25 -14.52 15.35
CA VAL A 144 17.72 -14.32 15.35
C VAL A 144 18.18 -14.17 16.80
N ARG A 145 19.04 -15.09 17.25
CA ARG A 145 19.72 -15.00 18.54
C ARG A 145 21.19 -14.75 18.32
N THR A 146 21.72 -13.71 18.95
CA THR A 146 23.13 -13.37 18.86
C THR A 146 23.82 -13.46 20.20
N LYS A 147 25.08 -13.92 20.21
CA LYS A 147 25.94 -13.95 21.38
C LYS A 147 27.30 -13.36 21.00
N ALA A 148 27.72 -12.35 21.69
CA ALA A 148 29.07 -11.80 21.57
C ALA A 148 29.92 -12.31 22.73
N SER A 149 31.13 -12.81 22.42
CA SER A 149 32.10 -13.32 23.39
C SER A 149 33.46 -12.64 23.17
N GLU A 150 34.09 -12.24 24.24
CA GLU A 150 35.47 -11.75 24.16
C GLU A 150 36.44 -12.93 24.04
N LEU A 151 37.29 -12.87 23.04
CA LEU A 151 38.39 -13.83 22.83
C LEU A 151 39.70 -13.33 23.46
N ALA A 152 40.58 -14.24 23.76
CA ALA A 152 41.91 -13.87 24.24
C ALA A 152 42.54 -12.85 23.29
N PRO A 153 43.10 -11.75 23.81
CA PRO A 153 43.74 -10.74 22.99
C PRO A 153 44.96 -11.34 22.27
N ALA A 154 45.20 -10.88 21.05
CA ALA A 154 46.39 -11.24 20.29
C ALA A 154 47.38 -10.08 20.30
N GLU A 155 48.67 -10.41 20.41
CA GLU A 155 49.74 -9.44 20.18
C GLU A 155 50.17 -9.54 18.71
N VAL A 156 50.26 -8.39 18.03
CA VAL A 156 50.71 -8.31 16.64
C VAL A 156 51.85 -7.30 16.57
N ASP A 157 52.87 -7.67 15.84
CA ASP A 157 54.00 -6.76 15.59
C ASP A 157 53.56 -5.55 14.81
N ASN A 158 53.82 -4.38 15.33
CA ASN A 158 53.50 -3.11 14.71
C ASN A 158 54.78 -2.34 14.36
N LYS A 159 55.17 -2.43 13.10
CA LYS A 159 56.40 -1.80 12.58
C LYS A 159 56.40 -0.26 12.69
N SER A 160 55.24 0.36 12.83
CA SER A 160 55.14 1.81 13.03
C SER A 160 55.54 2.27 14.43
N LEU A 161 55.63 1.35 15.39
CA LEU A 161 56.03 1.60 16.77
C LEU A 161 57.51 1.26 17.02
N GLY A 162 58.29 0.95 15.95
CA GLY A 162 59.70 0.58 16.03
C GLY A 162 59.95 -0.92 15.85
N PRO A 163 61.22 -1.38 15.87
CA PRO A 163 61.59 -2.74 15.54
C PRO A 163 61.06 -3.82 16.49
N TYR A 164 60.63 -3.44 17.70
CA TYR A 164 60.04 -4.33 18.70
C TYR A 164 58.65 -3.88 19.13
N GLY A 165 58.02 -2.97 18.36
CA GLY A 165 56.68 -2.44 18.66
C GLY A 165 55.60 -3.49 18.51
N LYS A 166 54.80 -3.68 19.56
CA LYS A 166 53.67 -4.60 19.57
C LYS A 166 52.37 -3.85 19.83
N THR A 167 51.32 -4.27 19.16
CA THR A 167 49.95 -3.78 19.39
C THR A 167 49.11 -4.92 19.91
N ARG A 168 48.32 -4.66 20.95
CA ARG A 168 47.34 -5.59 21.51
C ARG A 168 46.04 -5.44 20.75
N LEU A 169 45.62 -6.48 20.06
CA LEU A 169 44.30 -6.55 19.40
C LEU A 169 43.29 -7.18 20.34
N LEU A 170 42.19 -6.48 20.60
CA LEU A 170 41.01 -7.04 21.25
C LEU A 170 40.21 -7.77 20.16
N ARG A 171 39.86 -9.02 20.43
CA ARG A 171 39.11 -9.87 19.51
C ARG A 171 37.78 -10.27 20.12
N PHE A 172 36.75 -10.25 19.31
CA PHE A 172 35.42 -10.67 19.69
C PHE A 172 34.92 -11.72 18.69
N ALA A 173 34.26 -12.75 19.19
CA ALA A 173 33.48 -13.68 18.39
C ALA A 173 32.04 -13.28 18.46
N LEU A 174 31.36 -13.24 17.32
CA LEU A 174 29.92 -13.09 17.21
C LEU A 174 29.34 -14.40 16.68
N GLU A 175 28.54 -15.05 17.50
CA GLU A 175 27.74 -16.22 17.13
C GLU A 175 26.32 -15.76 16.82
N ALA A 176 25.74 -16.24 15.72
CA ALA A 176 24.36 -15.99 15.36
C ALA A 176 23.64 -17.33 15.10
N GLN A 177 22.55 -17.54 15.78
CA GLN A 177 21.61 -18.64 15.52
C GLN A 177 20.40 -18.08 14.80
N LEU A 178 20.09 -18.65 13.65
CA LEU A 178 18.91 -18.33 12.84
C LEU A 178 17.94 -19.51 12.90
N GLU A 179 16.68 -19.20 13.16
CA GLU A 179 15.60 -20.17 13.25
C GLU A 179 14.42 -19.68 12.41
N ASN A 180 13.94 -20.52 11.48
CA ASN A 180 12.70 -20.24 10.76
C ASN A 180 11.53 -20.51 11.70
N VAL A 181 10.74 -19.48 11.99
CA VAL A 181 9.54 -19.53 12.85
C VAL A 181 8.26 -19.29 12.06
N GLY A 182 8.35 -19.13 10.74
CA GLY A 182 7.20 -19.00 9.86
C GLY A 182 6.53 -20.34 9.59
N ASP A 183 5.23 -20.28 9.33
CA ASP A 183 4.41 -21.42 8.90
C ASP A 183 4.72 -21.73 7.42
N GLY A 184 5.82 -22.40 7.15
CA GLY A 184 6.28 -22.76 5.81
C GLY A 184 6.31 -24.25 5.56
#